data_9bb423a340ea2af0002e12ac985bf9e0
#
_entry.id   9bb423a340ea2af0002e12ac985bf9e0
#
_cell.length_a   1.000
_cell.length_b   1.000
_cell.length_c   1.000
_cell.angle_alpha   90.00
_cell.angle_beta   90.00
_cell.angle_gamma   90.00
#
_symmetry.space_group_name_H-M   'P 1'
#
loop_
_entity.id
_entity.type
_entity.pdbx_description
1 polymer ?
#
loop_
_entity_poly.entity_id
_entity_poly.type
_entity_poly.pdbx_seq_one_letter_code
_entity_poly.pdbx_strand_id
1 'polypeptide(L)'
;MRTALITAALALAVFWTTPAFAAGTPSPKDAYVYFIWPSDGAVIHGGKFWVRMGLRNMGISPRGVALSDVGHHHLLIDTELPPLTEPIPSDRNHLHFGAGETEARIELPPGKHTLQLLLGDHNHVPHDPPVYSKKISIIVQ
;
A
#
# COMPACT_ATOMS: atom_id res chain seq x y z
N MET A 1 58.97 -44.60 -9.01
CA MET A 1 58.35 -43.61 -8.15
C MET A 1 57.33 -42.81 -9.00
N ARG A 2 56.05 -43.00 -8.80
CA ARG A 2 54.97 -42.25 -9.52
C ARG A 2 54.44 -41.21 -8.59
N THR A 3 54.65 -39.92 -8.90
CA THR A 3 54.13 -38.78 -8.16
C THR A 3 52.71 -38.49 -8.64
N ALA A 4 51.74 -38.68 -7.77
CA ALA A 4 50.35 -38.33 -8.06
C ALA A 4 50.12 -36.84 -7.72
N LEU A 5 49.77 -36.06 -8.73
CA LEU A 5 49.32 -34.66 -8.57
C LEU A 5 47.83 -34.67 -8.16
N ILE A 6 47.54 -34.22 -6.94
CA ILE A 6 46.20 -33.99 -6.46
C ILE A 6 45.77 -32.57 -6.85
N THR A 7 44.89 -32.44 -7.83
CA THR A 7 44.26 -31.18 -8.19
C THR A 7 43.11 -30.92 -7.25
N ALA A 8 43.23 -29.96 -6.36
CA ALA A 8 42.12 -29.51 -5.52
C ALA A 8 41.22 -28.54 -6.34
N ALA A 9 40.03 -28.95 -6.63
CA ALA A 9 39.00 -28.09 -7.23
C ALA A 9 38.39 -27.21 -6.15
N LEU A 10 38.60 -25.89 -6.23
CA LEU A 10 38.00 -24.88 -5.37
C LEU A 10 36.57 -24.60 -5.90
N ALA A 11 35.54 -25.12 -5.23
CA ALA A 11 34.16 -24.80 -5.56
C ALA A 11 33.80 -23.41 -5.00
N LEU A 12 33.62 -22.45 -5.90
CA LEU A 12 33.13 -21.12 -5.55
C LEU A 12 31.62 -21.22 -5.30
N ALA A 13 31.18 -21.14 -4.03
CA ALA A 13 29.78 -21.05 -3.69
C ALA A 13 29.31 -19.61 -3.94
N VAL A 14 28.51 -19.41 -4.99
CA VAL A 14 27.82 -18.14 -5.26
C VAL A 14 26.61 -18.06 -4.34
N PHE A 15 26.69 -17.26 -3.29
CA PHE A 15 25.53 -16.93 -2.46
C PHE A 15 24.67 -15.92 -3.20
N TRP A 16 23.50 -16.34 -3.67
CA TRP A 16 22.47 -15.45 -4.16
C TRP A 16 21.79 -14.82 -2.94
N THR A 17 22.12 -13.57 -2.63
CA THR A 17 21.37 -12.80 -1.65
C THR A 17 20.08 -12.33 -2.31
N THR A 18 18.95 -12.93 -1.96
CA THR A 18 17.64 -12.34 -2.28
C THR A 18 17.52 -11.03 -1.53
N PRO A 19 17.07 -9.93 -2.18
CA PRO A 19 16.79 -8.70 -1.46
C PRO A 19 15.67 -9.00 -0.45
N ALA A 20 15.97 -8.90 0.84
CA ALA A 20 14.94 -8.88 1.87
C ALA A 20 14.27 -7.51 1.78
N PHE A 21 13.02 -7.46 1.31
CA PHE A 21 12.21 -6.27 1.46
C PHE A 21 12.07 -6.03 2.97
N ALA A 22 12.37 -4.81 3.41
CA ALA A 22 12.15 -4.45 4.79
C ALA A 22 10.66 -4.51 5.07
N ALA A 23 10.25 -5.14 6.16
CA ALA A 23 8.87 -5.04 6.66
C ALA A 23 8.53 -3.56 6.85
N GLY A 24 7.27 -3.19 6.62
CA GLY A 24 6.80 -1.83 6.87
C GLY A 24 7.01 -1.40 8.32
N THR A 25 6.95 -0.09 8.57
CA THR A 25 7.08 0.43 9.93
C THR A 25 5.95 -0.09 10.82
N PRO A 26 6.20 -0.29 12.14
CA PRO A 26 5.15 -0.73 13.06
C PRO A 26 3.94 0.20 13.07
N SER A 27 2.75 -0.36 13.29
CA SER A 27 1.53 0.39 13.55
C SER A 27 0.89 0.00 14.88
N PRO A 28 0.16 0.91 15.54
CA PRO A 28 -0.68 0.56 16.68
C PRO A 28 -1.72 -0.51 16.30
N LYS A 29 -1.98 -1.48 17.19
CA LYS A 29 -2.90 -2.60 16.92
C LYS A 29 -4.35 -2.16 16.71
N ASP A 30 -4.72 -1.00 17.22
CA ASP A 30 -6.04 -0.38 17.13
C ASP A 30 -6.10 0.73 16.07
N ALA A 31 -5.04 0.89 15.28
CA ALA A 31 -5.04 1.79 14.12
C ALA A 31 -6.00 1.27 13.06
N TYR A 32 -6.82 2.17 12.51
CA TYR A 32 -7.65 1.82 11.37
C TYR A 32 -7.93 3.02 10.47
N VAL A 33 -8.05 2.71 9.18
CA VAL A 33 -8.40 3.64 8.10
C VAL A 33 -9.82 3.34 7.61
N TYR A 34 -10.58 4.37 7.23
CA TYR A 34 -11.97 4.23 6.81
C TYR A 34 -12.39 5.32 5.84
N PHE A 35 -13.44 5.04 5.06
CA PHE A 35 -14.07 6.06 4.24
C PHE A 35 -15.00 6.93 5.09
N ILE A 36 -14.81 8.25 5.01
CA ILE A 36 -15.80 9.23 5.45
C ILE A 36 -16.84 9.37 4.34
N TRP A 37 -16.39 9.34 3.08
CA TRP A 37 -17.20 9.32 1.86
C TRP A 37 -16.39 8.73 0.69
N PRO A 38 -17.01 7.94 -0.20
CA PRO A 38 -18.37 7.44 -0.18
C PRO A 38 -18.60 6.31 0.84
N SER A 39 -19.86 6.04 1.18
CA SER A 39 -20.26 4.86 1.94
C SER A 39 -20.38 3.63 1.03
N ASP A 40 -20.35 2.44 1.62
CA ASP A 40 -20.64 1.21 0.89
C ASP A 40 -22.05 1.25 0.29
N GLY A 41 -22.19 0.86 -0.97
CA GLY A 41 -23.45 0.90 -1.72
C GLY A 41 -23.83 2.28 -2.27
N ALA A 42 -22.99 3.31 -2.12
CA ALA A 42 -23.32 4.66 -2.60
C ALA A 42 -23.53 4.68 -4.13
N VAL A 43 -24.54 5.45 -4.54
CA VAL A 43 -24.78 5.81 -5.95
C VAL A 43 -24.23 7.21 -6.19
N ILE A 44 -23.29 7.33 -7.13
CA ILE A 44 -22.61 8.56 -7.47
C ILE A 44 -23.16 9.06 -8.80
N HIS A 45 -23.76 10.25 -8.79
CA HIS A 45 -24.23 10.91 -10.01
C HIS A 45 -23.15 11.80 -10.59
N GLY A 46 -22.74 11.47 -11.81
CA GLY A 46 -21.61 12.11 -12.48
C GLY A 46 -20.27 11.48 -12.12
N GLY A 47 -19.36 11.41 -13.08
CA GLY A 47 -18.09 10.68 -12.98
C GLY A 47 -17.09 11.27 -12.00
N LYS A 48 -17.22 12.56 -11.62
CA LYS A 48 -16.29 13.26 -10.72
C LYS A 48 -16.89 13.43 -9.34
N PHE A 49 -16.19 12.89 -8.32
CA PHE A 49 -16.66 12.98 -6.93
C PHE A 49 -15.49 13.04 -5.95
N TRP A 50 -15.80 13.45 -4.72
CA TRP A 50 -14.82 13.45 -3.65
C TRP A 50 -14.73 12.08 -2.99
N VAL A 51 -13.51 11.68 -2.67
CA VAL A 51 -13.23 10.62 -1.69
C VAL A 51 -12.66 11.29 -0.46
N ARG A 52 -13.24 11.03 0.71
CA ARG A 52 -12.77 11.53 2.00
C ARG A 52 -12.38 10.36 2.88
N MET A 53 -11.17 10.45 3.42
CA MET A 53 -10.49 9.36 4.10
C MET A 53 -10.25 9.73 5.56
N GLY A 54 -10.56 8.81 6.46
CA GLY A 54 -10.33 8.96 7.88
C GLY A 54 -9.29 7.97 8.38
N LEU A 55 -8.54 8.37 9.39
CA LEU A 55 -7.57 7.55 10.09
C LEU A 55 -7.74 7.74 11.59
N ARG A 56 -7.69 6.65 12.37
CA ARG A 56 -7.67 6.71 13.84
C ARG A 56 -6.46 6.00 14.40
N ASN A 57 -6.02 6.52 15.55
CA ASN A 57 -4.92 6.02 16.36
C ASN A 57 -3.57 6.03 15.63
N MET A 58 -3.49 6.78 14.56
CA MET A 58 -2.28 7.14 13.82
C MET A 58 -2.41 8.55 13.24
N GLY A 59 -1.30 9.15 12.88
CA GLY A 59 -1.23 10.44 12.19
C GLY A 59 -1.06 10.31 10.68
N ILE A 60 -1.46 11.35 9.96
CA ILE A 60 -1.13 11.51 8.53
C ILE A 60 0.17 12.29 8.41
N SER A 61 1.05 11.82 7.53
CA SER A 61 2.29 12.50 7.19
C SER A 61 2.53 12.46 5.68
N PRO A 62 3.26 13.41 5.13
CA PRO A 62 3.76 13.27 3.76
C PRO A 62 4.71 12.07 3.63
N ARG A 63 4.84 11.56 2.40
CA ARG A 63 5.87 10.57 2.05
C ARG A 63 7.26 11.05 2.46
N GLY A 64 8.15 10.12 2.79
CA GLY A 64 9.53 10.43 3.18
C GLY A 64 9.71 10.93 4.61
N VAL A 65 8.62 11.15 5.36
CA VAL A 65 8.67 11.55 6.77
C VAL A 65 8.72 10.30 7.64
N ALA A 66 9.90 9.96 8.12
CA ALA A 66 10.18 8.77 8.94
C ALA A 66 9.91 9.05 10.42
N LEU A 67 8.63 9.08 10.81
CA LEU A 67 8.18 9.18 12.20
C LEU A 67 7.40 7.92 12.58
N SER A 68 7.32 7.63 13.89
CA SER A 68 6.47 6.55 14.40
C SER A 68 4.99 6.93 14.31
N ASP A 69 4.14 5.92 14.11
CA ASP A 69 2.68 6.04 14.14
C ASP A 69 2.11 7.06 13.14
N VAL A 70 2.76 7.22 12.01
CA VAL A 70 2.29 8.08 10.91
C VAL A 70 2.41 7.37 9.57
N GLY A 71 1.57 7.77 8.62
CA GLY A 71 1.59 7.26 7.26
C GLY A 71 0.78 8.13 6.31
N HIS A 72 0.61 7.70 5.07
CA HIS A 72 -0.19 8.38 4.08
C HIS A 72 -1.13 7.43 3.35
N HIS A 73 -2.22 7.98 2.86
CA HIS A 73 -3.26 7.21 2.21
C HIS A 73 -2.87 6.74 0.80
N HIS A 74 -3.29 5.51 0.48
CA HIS A 74 -3.43 4.99 -0.87
C HIS A 74 -4.87 4.56 -1.08
N LEU A 75 -5.41 4.78 -2.27
CA LEU A 75 -6.75 4.33 -2.66
C LEU A 75 -6.62 3.28 -3.77
N LEU A 76 -7.11 2.10 -3.47
CA LEU A 76 -7.21 0.99 -4.39
C LEU A 76 -8.57 1.05 -5.09
N ILE A 77 -8.57 1.00 -6.42
CA ILE A 77 -9.76 1.09 -7.26
C ILE A 77 -9.81 -0.16 -8.15
N ASP A 78 -10.88 -0.96 -8.03
CA ASP A 78 -11.12 -2.15 -8.83
C ASP A 78 -9.96 -3.16 -8.81
N THR A 79 -9.29 -3.27 -7.67
CA THR A 79 -8.16 -4.19 -7.48
C THR A 79 -8.17 -4.81 -6.09
N GLU A 80 -7.36 -5.84 -5.89
CA GLU A 80 -7.11 -6.45 -4.59
C GLU A 80 -5.97 -5.75 -3.86
N LEU A 81 -5.80 -6.09 -2.56
CA LEU A 81 -4.63 -5.65 -1.80
C LEU A 81 -3.34 -6.14 -2.48
N PRO A 82 -2.34 -5.26 -2.67
CA PRO A 82 -1.03 -5.68 -3.15
C PRO A 82 -0.30 -6.50 -2.08
N PRO A 83 0.88 -7.09 -2.40
CA PRO A 83 1.74 -7.68 -1.38
C PRO A 83 2.00 -6.68 -0.25
N LEU A 84 1.72 -7.10 1.00
CA LEU A 84 1.77 -6.21 2.17
C LEU A 84 3.20 -6.00 2.73
N THR A 85 4.19 -6.64 2.13
CA THR A 85 5.62 -6.54 2.50
C THR A 85 6.46 -5.81 1.44
N GLU A 86 5.80 -5.27 0.42
CA GLU A 86 6.43 -4.58 -0.70
C GLU A 86 5.88 -3.17 -0.84
N PRO A 87 6.59 -2.25 -1.51
CA PRO A 87 6.06 -0.94 -1.80
C PRO A 87 4.75 -1.01 -2.58
N ILE A 88 3.75 -0.25 -2.12
CA ILE A 88 2.44 -0.16 -2.77
C ILE A 88 2.64 0.41 -4.19
N PRO A 89 2.09 -0.23 -5.23
CA PRO A 89 2.15 0.31 -6.59
C PRO A 89 1.56 1.73 -6.67
N SER A 90 2.00 2.49 -7.67
CA SER A 90 1.43 3.80 -8.00
C SER A 90 1.02 3.80 -9.46
N ASP A 91 -0.26 3.56 -9.70
CA ASP A 91 -0.86 3.48 -11.03
C ASP A 91 -2.34 3.89 -10.97
N ARG A 92 -3.09 3.69 -12.07
CA ARG A 92 -4.51 4.08 -12.13
C ARG A 92 -5.41 3.33 -11.14
N ASN A 93 -5.00 2.14 -10.67
CA ASN A 93 -5.74 1.33 -9.71
C ASN A 93 -5.23 1.49 -8.26
N HIS A 94 -4.08 2.14 -8.09
CA HIS A 94 -3.44 2.42 -6.81
C HIS A 94 -3.07 3.90 -6.74
N LEU A 95 -4.04 4.75 -6.36
CA LEU A 95 -3.79 6.18 -6.24
C LEU A 95 -3.01 6.49 -4.97
N HIS A 96 -1.98 7.30 -5.09
CA HIS A 96 -1.04 7.66 -4.05
C HIS A 96 -1.26 9.11 -3.58
N PHE A 97 -1.49 9.30 -2.28
CA PHE A 97 -1.73 10.60 -1.65
C PHE A 97 -0.53 11.03 -0.79
N GLY A 98 0.61 11.17 -1.45
CA GLY A 98 1.93 11.33 -0.82
C GLY A 98 2.24 12.71 -0.26
N ALA A 99 1.36 13.69 -0.36
CA ALA A 99 1.50 14.97 0.31
C ALA A 99 0.73 15.03 1.65
N GLY A 100 0.12 13.91 2.06
CA GLY A 100 -0.67 13.82 3.29
C GLY A 100 -2.12 14.25 3.09
N GLU A 101 -2.65 14.09 1.88
CA GLU A 101 -4.04 14.39 1.58
C GLU A 101 -4.98 13.45 2.34
N THR A 102 -6.06 14.01 2.87
CA THR A 102 -7.14 13.28 3.53
C THR A 102 -8.43 13.28 2.71
N GLU A 103 -8.44 14.00 1.61
CA GLU A 103 -9.50 13.97 0.61
C GLU A 103 -8.94 14.23 -0.78
N ALA A 104 -9.59 13.66 -1.79
CA ALA A 104 -9.22 13.87 -3.17
C ALA A 104 -10.45 13.80 -4.08
N ARG A 105 -10.43 14.57 -5.17
CA ARG A 105 -11.45 14.45 -6.21
C ARG A 105 -10.96 13.47 -7.27
N ILE A 106 -11.71 12.39 -7.47
CA ILE A 106 -11.41 11.38 -8.47
C ILE A 106 -12.48 11.34 -9.55
N GLU A 107 -12.15 10.69 -10.67
CA GLU A 107 -13.06 10.48 -11.77
C GLU A 107 -13.08 8.99 -12.14
N LEU A 108 -14.28 8.41 -12.19
CA LEU A 108 -14.51 7.03 -12.62
C LEU A 108 -15.59 6.99 -13.69
N PRO A 109 -15.49 6.08 -14.67
CA PRO A 109 -16.53 5.89 -15.67
C PRO A 109 -17.82 5.36 -15.04
N PRO A 110 -18.97 5.48 -15.71
CA PRO A 110 -20.19 4.82 -15.27
C PRO A 110 -20.00 3.32 -15.10
N GLY A 111 -20.56 2.77 -14.03
CA GLY A 111 -20.48 1.35 -13.71
C GLY A 111 -20.33 1.07 -12.22
N LYS A 112 -20.18 -0.21 -11.90
CA LYS A 112 -19.90 -0.67 -10.53
C LYS A 112 -18.39 -0.65 -10.31
N HIS A 113 -17.96 -0.05 -9.20
CA HIS A 113 -16.56 0.03 -8.79
C HIS A 113 -16.38 -0.46 -7.36
N THR A 114 -15.19 -0.93 -7.05
CA THR A 114 -14.75 -1.22 -5.68
C THR A 114 -13.69 -0.22 -5.26
N LEU A 115 -13.75 0.20 -4.00
CA LEU A 115 -12.76 1.09 -3.38
C LEU A 115 -12.25 0.48 -2.08
N GLN A 116 -10.95 0.60 -1.83
CA GLN A 116 -10.34 0.20 -0.56
C GLN A 116 -9.20 1.14 -0.21
N LEU A 117 -9.06 1.49 1.07
CA LEU A 117 -7.93 2.30 1.55
C LEU A 117 -6.84 1.40 2.11
N LEU A 118 -5.60 1.79 1.89
CA LEU A 118 -4.40 1.17 2.45
C LEU A 118 -3.45 2.29 2.90
N LEU A 119 -2.90 2.17 4.10
CA LEU A 119 -1.93 3.13 4.62
C LEU A 119 -0.51 2.66 4.31
N GLY A 120 0.28 3.54 3.69
CA GLY A 120 1.70 3.33 3.44
C GLY A 120 2.58 4.13 4.39
N ASP A 121 3.72 3.59 4.75
CA ASP A 121 4.75 4.28 5.52
C ASP A 121 5.57 5.25 4.64
N HIS A 122 6.61 5.86 5.21
CA HIS A 122 7.46 6.82 4.51
C HIS A 122 8.13 6.28 3.22
N ASN A 123 8.25 4.95 3.09
CA ASN A 123 8.78 4.23 1.92
C ASN A 123 7.68 3.60 1.05
N HIS A 124 6.40 3.94 1.28
CA HIS A 124 5.24 3.35 0.61
C HIS A 124 5.01 1.87 0.90
N VAL A 125 5.64 1.31 1.92
CA VAL A 125 5.40 -0.07 2.35
C VAL A 125 4.23 -0.07 3.33
N PRO A 126 3.26 -1.01 3.20
CA PRO A 126 2.22 -1.16 4.21
C PRO A 126 2.80 -1.38 5.60
N HIS A 127 2.20 -0.79 6.63
CA HIS A 127 2.62 -0.97 8.03
C HIS A 127 2.51 -2.42 8.48
N ASP A 128 3.18 -2.77 9.58
CA ASP A 128 3.07 -4.06 10.26
C ASP A 128 2.60 -3.89 11.72
N PRO A 129 1.37 -4.34 12.07
CA PRO A 129 0.34 -4.93 11.23
C PRO A 129 -0.22 -3.94 10.18
N PRO A 130 -0.70 -4.44 9.01
CA PRO A 130 -1.15 -3.57 7.94
C PRO A 130 -2.45 -2.84 8.29
N VAL A 131 -2.54 -1.56 7.92
CA VAL A 131 -3.69 -0.69 8.19
C VAL A 131 -4.46 -0.46 6.90
N TYR A 132 -5.57 -1.15 6.72
CA TYR A 132 -6.43 -1.03 5.54
C TYR A 132 -7.92 -1.04 5.90
N SER A 133 -8.74 -0.47 5.04
CA SER A 133 -10.19 -0.40 5.25
C SER A 133 -10.90 -1.68 4.78
N LYS A 134 -12.17 -1.79 5.14
CA LYS A 134 -13.09 -2.66 4.38
C LYS A 134 -13.11 -2.21 2.93
N LYS A 135 -13.22 -3.17 2.00
CA LYS A 135 -13.52 -2.90 0.60
C LYS A 135 -15.00 -2.51 0.50
N ILE A 136 -15.28 -1.39 -0.14
CA ILE A 136 -16.64 -0.91 -0.40
C ILE A 136 -16.96 -1.01 -1.89
N SER A 137 -18.24 -1.08 -2.23
CA SER A 137 -18.74 -1.03 -3.61
C SER A 137 -19.54 0.22 -3.82
N ILE A 138 -19.38 0.87 -4.96
CA ILE A 138 -20.14 2.04 -5.38
C ILE A 138 -20.68 1.84 -6.80
N ILE A 139 -21.68 2.62 -7.18
CA ILE A 139 -22.22 2.66 -8.53
C ILE A 139 -22.09 4.09 -9.04
N VAL A 140 -21.38 4.29 -10.14
CA VAL A 140 -21.28 5.57 -10.86
C VAL A 140 -22.31 5.61 -11.99
N GLN A 141 -23.09 6.70 -12.09
CA GLN A 141 -24.14 6.90 -13.11
C GLN A 141 -23.96 8.21 -13.85
#